data_e496c5026447348aa81964a9803568d7
#
_entry.id   e496c5026447348aa81964a9803568d7
#
_cell.length_a   1.000
_cell.length_b   1.000
_cell.length_c   1.000
_cell.angle_alpha   90.00
_cell.angle_beta   90.00
_cell.angle_gamma   90.00
#
_symmetry.space_group_name_H-M   'P 1'
#
loop_
_entity.id
_entity.type
_entity.pdbx_description
1 polymer ?
#
loop_
_entity_poly.entity_id
_entity_poly.type
_entity_poly.pdbx_seq_one_letter_code
_entity_poly.pdbx_strand_id
1 'polypeptide(L)'
;MLQFIRSQVAGIFAKVLFFLLIASFAVWGIGDIFTGDRGGQAVIEVDDVRITGVEVEAQYRRARNAMSLPADLPDGLIDTVIDQVVEGLVEESLFAAEANALGITVSDAMIAARIRETPAFRDQLGNFDPNAFQRALLNANLSEESFVTILRTEMLRQQLAEAVLAGVRVPSPVTQALYAFRTEKRRAKATLIKTADQKVGAPTPGELDRFYADRKDDFKAPEYRALTYLVLAPEDLADEIGVDAAAVEEEYQTRLDEFTTRARRTVEQALFDDQATANKVAAKIAEGVAFAAAVKAVTAGATEVLPLGQVVAQDLPEGARAPVFALAAGTVSAPIESAFGWHLFNVLEASEGSVKPLAEVRDQLKRDVQMARALDALFELANGLEDLLAGGATVEEAARELNLTPSKINAVDAQGGLPMGAGGTAPTLGSQFLATAFQTEVGAQSDLIEDAGNRYFILRVDGVTPAAVQPLAVVKSEVTAAWRAESQRQAAEAIAARVEKAIAGGQDFAAAAAAENLSVTKVTAFARTGEGLPSGLPADFAEVVFELTGDALGQSADDAQVAVVQLTGVVPAAPEKNQEAVDALAEQLTGEVARDALELFIAGLRQSRDVSIDRAAIDARIKSPHNDYNP
;
A
#
# COMPACT_ATOMS: atom_id res chain seq x y z
N MET A 1 56.62 -73.60 18.87
CA MET A 1 56.95 -72.41 18.00
C MET A 1 55.78 -71.78 17.32
N LEU A 2 54.76 -72.47 16.90
CA LEU A 2 53.57 -71.85 16.22
C LEU A 2 52.65 -70.96 17.11
N GLN A 3 52.59 -71.25 18.42
CA GLN A 3 51.78 -70.40 19.33
C GLN A 3 52.43 -69.05 19.67
N PHE A 4 53.75 -68.95 19.62
CA PHE A 4 54.51 -67.71 19.89
C PHE A 4 54.45 -66.71 18.74
N ILE A 5 54.37 -67.21 17.50
CA ILE A 5 54.19 -66.34 16.31
C ILE A 5 52.76 -65.82 16.23
N ARG A 6 51.74 -66.60 16.61
CA ARG A 6 50.33 -66.22 16.56
C ARG A 6 49.98 -65.12 17.58
N SER A 7 50.68 -65.08 18.75
CA SER A 7 50.42 -64.08 19.78
C SER A 7 51.08 -62.74 19.49
N GLN A 8 52.30 -62.75 18.89
CA GLN A 8 53.01 -61.49 18.55
C GLN A 8 52.45 -60.82 17.28
N VAL A 9 52.14 -61.62 16.26
CA VAL A 9 51.60 -61.09 15.01
C VAL A 9 50.19 -60.53 15.23
N ALA A 10 49.30 -61.21 16.00
CA ALA A 10 47.98 -60.68 16.35
C ALA A 10 48.04 -59.37 17.14
N GLY A 11 49.04 -59.21 18.03
CA GLY A 11 49.26 -57.99 18.81
C GLY A 11 49.72 -56.80 17.97
N ILE A 12 50.61 -57.06 16.97
CA ILE A 12 51.11 -56.01 16.05
C ILE A 12 49.99 -55.64 15.04
N PHE A 13 49.31 -56.61 14.48
CA PHE A 13 48.13 -56.35 13.58
C PHE A 13 47.04 -55.57 14.29
N ALA A 14 46.72 -55.90 15.52
CA ALA A 14 45.73 -55.16 16.32
C ALA A 14 46.19 -53.72 16.59
N LYS A 15 47.49 -53.49 16.86
CA LYS A 15 48.03 -52.11 17.06
C LYS A 15 48.06 -51.32 15.76
N VAL A 16 48.42 -51.93 14.64
CA VAL A 16 48.38 -51.25 13.32
C VAL A 16 46.96 -50.95 12.88
N LEU A 17 46.03 -51.89 13.09
CA LEU A 17 44.59 -51.64 12.82
C LEU A 17 44.01 -50.54 13.70
N PHE A 18 44.39 -50.52 14.99
CA PHE A 18 43.96 -49.46 15.91
C PHE A 18 44.57 -48.10 15.57
N PHE A 19 45.80 -48.06 15.12
CA PHE A 19 46.46 -46.84 14.65
C PHE A 19 45.85 -46.34 13.32
N LEU A 20 45.53 -47.26 12.38
CA LEU A 20 44.81 -46.93 11.15
C LEU A 20 43.39 -46.44 11.43
N LEU A 21 42.73 -46.99 12.43
CA LEU A 21 41.39 -46.55 12.86
C LEU A 21 41.45 -45.15 13.48
N ILE A 22 42.46 -44.87 14.34
CA ILE A 22 42.68 -43.54 14.90
C ILE A 22 43.10 -42.54 13.80
N ALA A 23 43.96 -42.94 12.85
CA ALA A 23 44.33 -42.12 11.71
C ALA A 23 43.14 -41.84 10.76
N SER A 24 42.25 -42.82 10.55
CA SER A 24 40.99 -42.65 9.82
C SER A 24 40.08 -41.64 10.51
N PHE A 25 39.97 -41.69 11.83
CA PHE A 25 39.19 -40.73 12.60
C PHE A 25 39.83 -39.33 12.60
N ALA A 26 41.17 -39.22 12.56
CA ALA A 26 41.85 -37.95 12.47
C ALA A 26 41.78 -37.31 11.06
N VAL A 27 41.72 -38.13 10.00
CA VAL A 27 41.60 -37.65 8.60
C VAL A 27 40.17 -37.37 8.18
N TRP A 28 39.20 -38.05 8.80
CA TRP A 28 37.77 -37.88 8.48
C TRP A 28 37.02 -37.02 9.50
N GLY A 29 37.73 -36.29 10.36
CA GLY A 29 37.14 -35.20 11.15
C GLY A 29 35.93 -35.57 12.00
N ILE A 30 36.02 -36.67 12.82
CA ILE A 30 34.99 -36.92 13.84
C ILE A 30 35.27 -36.02 15.07
N GLY A 31 35.46 -34.72 14.84
CA GLY A 31 35.32 -33.71 15.88
C GLY A 31 33.85 -33.45 16.22
N ASP A 32 32.95 -33.67 15.26
CA ASP A 32 31.53 -33.29 15.35
C ASP A 32 30.62 -34.30 16.10
N ILE A 33 31.08 -35.50 16.42
CA ILE A 33 30.22 -36.51 17.09
C ILE A 33 30.29 -36.43 18.62
N PHE A 34 31.31 -35.74 19.19
CA PHE A 34 31.53 -35.67 20.65
C PHE A 34 31.27 -34.30 21.27
N THR A 35 31.13 -33.25 20.48
CA THR A 35 30.54 -32.00 20.93
C THR A 35 29.05 -32.09 20.64
N GLY A 36 28.29 -32.46 21.63
CA GLY A 36 26.82 -32.56 21.54
C GLY A 36 26.22 -31.18 21.34
N ASP A 37 26.46 -30.59 20.17
CA ASP A 37 25.75 -29.42 19.73
C ASP A 37 24.42 -29.86 19.13
N ARG A 38 23.37 -29.80 19.94
CA ARG A 38 21.97 -29.95 19.50
C ARG A 38 21.47 -28.71 18.78
N GLY A 39 22.33 -27.70 18.59
CA GLY A 39 22.09 -26.47 17.83
C GLY A 39 22.62 -26.66 16.41
N GLY A 40 21.80 -26.40 15.39
CA GLY A 40 22.21 -26.38 13.99
C GLY A 40 23.36 -25.37 13.77
N GLN A 41 24.08 -25.50 12.65
CA GLN A 41 25.18 -24.60 12.28
C GLN A 41 24.73 -23.12 12.35
N ALA A 42 25.50 -22.30 13.06
CA ALA A 42 25.25 -20.86 13.12
C ALA A 42 25.41 -20.25 11.72
N VAL A 43 24.43 -19.47 11.32
CA VAL A 43 24.39 -18.78 10.02
C VAL A 43 24.50 -17.26 10.16
N ILE A 44 24.29 -16.73 11.37
CA ILE A 44 24.57 -15.35 11.73
C ILE A 44 25.37 -15.39 13.04
N GLU A 45 26.51 -14.72 13.08
CA GLU A 45 27.34 -14.59 14.28
C GLU A 45 27.67 -13.11 14.49
N VAL A 46 27.47 -12.64 15.73
CA VAL A 46 27.85 -11.30 16.17
C VAL A 46 28.63 -11.46 17.49
N ASP A 47 29.95 -11.38 17.46
CA ASP A 47 30.85 -11.75 18.56
C ASP A 47 30.48 -13.14 19.11
N ASP A 48 30.03 -13.22 20.37
CA ASP A 48 29.61 -14.49 21.02
C ASP A 48 28.15 -14.88 20.79
N VAL A 49 27.35 -14.02 20.14
CA VAL A 49 25.95 -14.28 19.86
C VAL A 49 25.84 -15.05 18.54
N ARG A 50 25.18 -16.20 18.59
CA ARG A 50 25.03 -17.10 17.44
C ARG A 50 23.56 -17.38 17.16
N ILE A 51 23.17 -17.27 15.90
CA ILE A 51 21.83 -17.59 15.41
C ILE A 51 21.95 -18.73 14.40
N THR A 52 21.14 -19.74 14.61
CA THR A 52 21.12 -20.94 13.76
C THR A 52 20.20 -20.75 12.54
N GLY A 53 20.42 -21.53 11.48
CA GLY A 53 19.55 -21.53 10.32
C GLY A 53 18.09 -21.88 10.66
N VAL A 54 17.85 -22.66 11.72
CA VAL A 54 16.49 -22.99 12.20
C VAL A 54 15.78 -21.76 12.77
N GLU A 55 16.49 -20.93 13.51
CA GLU A 55 15.94 -19.69 14.07
C GLU A 55 15.61 -18.67 12.97
N VAL A 56 16.51 -18.53 11.98
CA VAL A 56 16.26 -17.68 10.80
C VAL A 56 15.03 -18.14 10.05
N GLU A 57 14.89 -19.44 9.79
CA GLU A 57 13.71 -20.01 9.12
C GLU A 57 12.43 -19.80 9.91
N ALA A 58 12.45 -19.99 11.22
CA ALA A 58 11.31 -19.75 12.09
C ALA A 58 10.88 -18.27 12.07
N GLN A 59 11.86 -17.35 12.04
CA GLN A 59 11.58 -15.92 11.94
C GLN A 59 11.04 -15.54 10.56
N TYR A 60 11.58 -16.11 9.48
CA TYR A 60 11.06 -15.94 8.13
C TYR A 60 9.60 -16.39 8.00
N ARG A 61 9.26 -17.57 8.54
CA ARG A 61 7.86 -18.05 8.55
C ARG A 61 6.94 -17.11 9.33
N ARG A 62 7.39 -16.58 10.46
CA ARG A 62 6.63 -15.61 11.26
C ARG A 62 6.40 -14.31 10.49
N ALA A 63 7.46 -13.76 9.86
CA ALA A 63 7.38 -12.56 9.05
C ALA A 63 6.42 -12.73 7.87
N ARG A 64 6.52 -13.84 7.13
CA ARG A 64 5.62 -14.17 6.02
C ARG A 64 4.15 -14.24 6.46
N ASN A 65 3.88 -14.92 7.58
CA ASN A 65 2.52 -15.04 8.11
C ASN A 65 1.96 -13.68 8.60
N ALA A 66 2.80 -12.87 9.25
CA ALA A 66 2.40 -11.53 9.70
C ALA A 66 2.04 -10.60 8.53
N MET A 67 2.73 -10.75 7.39
CA MET A 67 2.45 -10.01 6.15
C MET A 67 1.30 -10.63 5.33
N SER A 68 0.71 -11.75 5.79
CA SER A 68 -0.34 -12.51 5.06
C SER A 68 0.08 -12.91 3.64
N LEU A 69 1.36 -13.22 3.43
CA LEU A 69 1.89 -13.59 2.13
C LEU A 69 1.60 -15.07 1.81
N PRO A 70 1.30 -15.41 0.54
CA PRO A 70 1.04 -16.79 0.13
C PRO A 70 2.27 -17.70 0.28
N ALA A 71 2.08 -19.02 0.12
CA ALA A 71 3.17 -19.99 0.21
C ALA A 71 4.14 -19.87 -0.98
N ASP A 72 3.60 -19.66 -2.17
CA ASP A 72 4.36 -19.51 -3.41
C ASP A 72 4.59 -18.02 -3.69
N LEU A 73 5.82 -17.57 -3.44
CA LEU A 73 6.25 -16.20 -3.69
C LEU A 73 7.27 -16.19 -4.84
N PRO A 74 7.30 -15.13 -5.67
CA PRO A 74 8.39 -14.90 -6.60
C PRO A 74 9.74 -14.78 -5.86
N ASP A 75 10.81 -15.32 -6.44
CA ASP A 75 12.15 -15.34 -5.81
C ASP A 75 12.61 -13.97 -5.30
N GLY A 76 12.37 -12.91 -6.07
CA GLY A 76 12.75 -11.55 -5.65
C GLY A 76 12.03 -11.05 -4.39
N LEU A 77 10.79 -11.49 -4.17
CA LEU A 77 10.05 -11.15 -2.94
C LEU A 77 10.51 -12.00 -1.76
N ILE A 78 10.85 -13.28 -2.00
CA ILE A 78 11.48 -14.14 -1.01
C ILE A 78 12.78 -13.50 -0.52
N ASP A 79 13.65 -13.05 -1.43
CA ASP A 79 14.90 -12.39 -1.10
C ASP A 79 14.70 -11.15 -0.24
N THR A 80 13.72 -10.32 -0.59
CA THR A 80 13.38 -9.11 0.19
C THR A 80 12.97 -9.44 1.63
N VAL A 81 12.13 -10.48 1.82
CA VAL A 81 11.72 -10.91 3.16
C VAL A 81 12.89 -11.52 3.94
N ILE A 82 13.76 -12.30 3.27
CA ILE A 82 14.97 -12.84 3.90
C ILE A 82 15.89 -11.70 4.35
N ASP A 83 16.14 -10.70 3.49
CA ASP A 83 16.97 -9.55 3.82
C ASP A 83 16.45 -8.80 5.04
N GLN A 84 15.15 -8.56 5.10
CA GLN A 84 14.52 -7.90 6.24
C GLN A 84 14.65 -8.71 7.53
N VAL A 85 14.46 -10.02 7.46
CA VAL A 85 14.61 -10.92 8.61
C VAL A 85 16.06 -11.00 9.09
N VAL A 86 17.01 -11.15 8.17
CA VAL A 86 18.43 -11.21 8.49
C VAL A 86 18.91 -9.91 9.12
N GLU A 87 18.53 -8.77 8.55
CA GLU A 87 18.91 -7.46 9.10
C GLU A 87 18.33 -7.25 10.52
N GLY A 88 17.07 -7.63 10.74
CA GLY A 88 16.46 -7.58 12.07
C GLY A 88 17.17 -8.48 13.10
N LEU A 89 17.55 -9.69 12.70
CA LEU A 89 18.29 -10.62 13.57
C LEU A 89 19.71 -10.15 13.86
N VAL A 90 20.39 -9.53 12.88
CA VAL A 90 21.71 -8.92 13.08
C VAL A 90 21.61 -7.75 14.06
N GLU A 91 20.61 -6.88 13.89
CA GLU A 91 20.36 -5.76 14.81
C GLU A 91 20.11 -6.27 16.25
N GLU A 92 19.24 -7.26 16.40
CA GLU A 92 18.95 -7.89 17.70
C GLU A 92 20.23 -8.46 18.34
N SER A 93 21.06 -9.12 17.54
CA SER A 93 22.33 -9.69 17.99
C SER A 93 23.34 -8.62 18.39
N LEU A 94 23.41 -7.50 17.68
CA LEU A 94 24.25 -6.35 18.02
C LEU A 94 23.87 -5.77 19.38
N PHE A 95 22.57 -5.59 19.64
CA PHE A 95 22.08 -5.14 20.94
C PHE A 95 22.39 -6.14 22.06
N ALA A 96 22.22 -7.44 21.79
CA ALA A 96 22.54 -8.48 22.77
C ALA A 96 24.04 -8.53 23.10
N ALA A 97 24.90 -8.45 22.08
CA ALA A 97 26.35 -8.42 22.25
C ALA A 97 26.79 -7.18 23.05
N GLU A 98 26.21 -6.00 22.75
CA GLU A 98 26.53 -4.77 23.48
C GLU A 98 26.05 -4.85 24.93
N ALA A 99 24.81 -5.34 25.17
CA ALA A 99 24.29 -5.54 26.51
C ALA A 99 25.18 -6.47 27.36
N ASN A 100 25.65 -7.57 26.75
CA ASN A 100 26.57 -8.50 27.38
C ASN A 100 27.91 -7.83 27.71
N ALA A 101 28.48 -7.06 26.80
CA ALA A 101 29.75 -6.35 26.99
C ALA A 101 29.65 -5.29 28.10
N LEU A 102 28.51 -4.63 28.24
CA LEU A 102 28.23 -3.65 29.30
C LEU A 102 27.78 -4.28 30.62
N GLY A 103 27.53 -5.59 30.66
CA GLY A 103 27.05 -6.30 31.84
C GLY A 103 25.58 -5.95 32.19
N ILE A 104 24.79 -5.51 31.22
CA ILE A 104 23.38 -5.20 31.40
C ILE A 104 22.61 -6.52 31.45
N THR A 105 21.78 -6.69 32.50
CA THR A 105 20.99 -7.92 32.68
C THR A 105 19.56 -7.58 33.03
N VAL A 106 18.62 -8.37 32.50
CA VAL A 106 17.20 -8.32 32.87
C VAL A 106 16.88 -9.48 33.80
N SER A 107 16.51 -9.17 35.05
CA SER A 107 16.17 -10.19 36.04
C SER A 107 14.79 -10.83 35.78
N ASP A 108 14.61 -12.07 36.25
CA ASP A 108 13.30 -12.76 36.14
C ASP A 108 12.18 -12.00 36.84
N ALA A 109 12.50 -11.25 37.89
CA ALA A 109 11.53 -10.38 38.57
C ALA A 109 11.03 -9.25 37.67
N MET A 110 11.89 -8.66 36.84
CA MET A 110 11.50 -7.63 35.85
C MET A 110 10.65 -8.24 34.74
N ILE A 111 11.00 -9.41 34.26
CA ILE A 111 10.21 -10.13 33.25
C ILE A 111 8.83 -10.46 33.79
N ALA A 112 8.73 -11.02 35.00
CA ALA A 112 7.45 -11.33 35.63
C ALA A 112 6.60 -10.08 35.90
N ALA A 113 7.22 -8.93 36.21
CA ALA A 113 6.51 -7.66 36.32
C ALA A 113 5.94 -7.23 34.96
N ARG A 114 6.75 -7.27 33.90
CA ARG A 114 6.34 -6.91 32.55
C ARG A 114 5.19 -7.78 32.04
N ILE A 115 5.24 -9.10 32.26
CA ILE A 115 4.15 -10.03 31.91
C ILE A 115 2.86 -9.63 32.64
N ARG A 116 2.93 -9.34 33.93
CA ARG A 116 1.75 -8.92 34.73
C ARG A 116 1.20 -7.55 34.33
N GLU A 117 2.04 -6.67 33.81
CA GLU A 117 1.65 -5.34 33.35
C GLU A 117 1.03 -5.34 31.95
N THR A 118 1.26 -6.40 31.14
CA THR A 118 0.74 -6.50 29.77
C THR A 118 -0.80 -6.62 29.77
N PRO A 119 -1.54 -5.68 29.14
CA PRO A 119 -3.00 -5.67 29.19
C PRO A 119 -3.66 -6.93 28.62
N ALA A 120 -3.06 -7.55 27.61
CA ALA A 120 -3.58 -8.78 26.98
C ALA A 120 -3.60 -10.00 27.92
N PHE A 121 -2.88 -9.94 29.04
CA PHE A 121 -2.78 -11.00 30.02
C PHE A 121 -3.55 -10.68 31.33
N ARG A 122 -4.44 -9.66 31.30
CA ARG A 122 -5.21 -9.25 32.47
C ARG A 122 -6.68 -9.63 32.33
N ASP A 123 -7.30 -9.89 33.45
CA ASP A 123 -8.75 -10.06 33.58
C ASP A 123 -9.48 -8.69 33.54
N GLN A 124 -10.80 -8.72 33.54
CA GLN A 124 -11.64 -7.50 33.56
C GLN A 124 -11.43 -6.61 34.78
N LEU A 125 -10.83 -7.14 35.85
CA LEU A 125 -10.51 -6.42 37.08
C LEU A 125 -9.08 -5.86 37.07
N GLY A 126 -8.31 -6.11 35.98
CA GLY A 126 -6.94 -5.66 35.84
C GLY A 126 -5.88 -6.57 36.46
N ASN A 127 -6.26 -7.74 37.00
CA ASN A 127 -5.33 -8.71 37.58
C ASN A 127 -4.77 -9.63 36.48
N PHE A 128 -3.57 -10.16 36.71
CA PHE A 128 -2.99 -11.17 35.78
C PHE A 128 -3.85 -12.44 35.73
N ASP A 129 -4.23 -12.85 34.52
CA ASP A 129 -4.98 -14.09 34.26
C ASP A 129 -4.04 -15.13 33.59
N PRO A 130 -3.63 -16.18 34.32
CA PRO A 130 -2.79 -17.24 33.79
C PRO A 130 -3.39 -17.94 32.56
N ASN A 131 -4.73 -18.07 32.49
CA ASN A 131 -5.39 -18.70 31.36
C ASN A 131 -5.37 -17.83 30.11
N ALA A 132 -5.51 -16.49 30.25
CA ALA A 132 -5.35 -15.55 29.15
C ALA A 132 -3.92 -15.59 28.62
N PHE A 133 -2.93 -15.63 29.51
CA PHE A 133 -1.52 -15.76 29.14
C PHE A 133 -1.25 -17.06 28.38
N GLN A 134 -1.71 -18.21 28.90
CA GLN A 134 -1.54 -19.50 28.23
C GLN A 134 -2.22 -19.55 26.85
N ARG A 135 -3.45 -19.06 26.74
CA ARG A 135 -4.13 -18.95 25.43
C ARG A 135 -3.38 -18.09 24.45
N ALA A 136 -2.81 -16.98 24.90
CA ALA A 136 -2.00 -16.11 24.03
C ALA A 136 -0.74 -16.81 23.52
N LEU A 137 -0.04 -17.58 24.38
CA LEU A 137 1.12 -18.38 24.00
C LEU A 137 0.75 -19.45 22.97
N LEU A 138 -0.34 -20.19 23.21
CA LEU A 138 -0.83 -21.22 22.29
C LEU A 138 -1.18 -20.63 20.91
N ASN A 139 -1.88 -19.49 20.89
CA ASN A 139 -2.24 -18.81 19.66
C ASN A 139 -1.01 -18.29 18.89
N ALA A 140 0.05 -17.92 19.61
CA ALA A 140 1.32 -17.48 19.03
C ALA A 140 2.25 -18.67 18.69
N ASN A 141 1.86 -19.90 19.01
CA ASN A 141 2.68 -21.12 18.90
C ASN A 141 4.03 -20.98 19.62
N LEU A 142 4.01 -20.44 20.84
CA LEU A 142 5.20 -20.20 21.68
C LEU A 142 5.12 -21.02 22.96
N SER A 143 6.27 -21.55 23.38
CA SER A 143 6.44 -22.05 24.76
C SER A 143 6.66 -20.88 25.73
N GLU A 144 6.40 -21.08 27.01
CA GLU A 144 6.68 -20.08 28.06
C GLU A 144 8.16 -19.71 28.09
N GLU A 145 9.07 -20.70 27.93
CA GLU A 145 10.50 -20.47 27.90
C GLU A 145 10.92 -19.61 26.71
N SER A 146 10.40 -19.91 25.51
CA SER A 146 10.66 -19.11 24.30
C SER A 146 10.14 -17.70 24.44
N PHE A 147 8.95 -17.52 25.01
CA PHE A 147 8.38 -16.20 25.24
C PHE A 147 9.19 -15.37 26.24
N VAL A 148 9.65 -15.98 27.34
CA VAL A 148 10.51 -15.33 28.35
C VAL A 148 11.84 -14.91 27.72
N THR A 149 12.40 -15.74 26.85
CA THR A 149 13.65 -15.41 26.12
C THR A 149 13.46 -14.21 25.20
N ILE A 150 12.41 -14.22 24.37
CA ILE A 150 12.06 -13.11 23.47
C ILE A 150 11.85 -11.82 24.28
N LEU A 151 11.07 -11.90 25.37
CA LEU A 151 10.80 -10.75 26.21
C LEU A 151 12.05 -10.20 26.89
N ARG A 152 12.98 -11.08 27.30
CA ARG A 152 14.26 -10.66 27.89
C ARG A 152 15.11 -9.88 26.87
N THR A 153 15.22 -10.39 25.66
CA THR A 153 15.96 -9.73 24.57
C THR A 153 15.34 -8.37 24.23
N GLU A 154 14.03 -8.31 24.11
CA GLU A 154 13.33 -7.05 23.84
C GLU A 154 13.52 -6.02 24.98
N MET A 155 13.47 -6.45 26.24
CA MET A 155 13.72 -5.56 27.38
C MET A 155 15.17 -5.07 27.42
N LEU A 156 16.16 -5.91 27.05
CA LEU A 156 17.56 -5.50 26.93
C LEU A 156 17.73 -4.45 25.83
N ARG A 157 17.14 -4.70 24.65
CA ARG A 157 17.14 -3.77 23.52
C ARG A 157 16.53 -2.42 23.94
N GLN A 158 15.38 -2.46 24.60
CA GLN A 158 14.69 -1.26 25.07
C GLN A 158 15.56 -0.47 26.06
N GLN A 159 16.17 -1.12 27.04
CA GLN A 159 17.04 -0.45 28.03
C GLN A 159 18.24 0.23 27.37
N LEU A 160 18.89 -0.43 26.40
CA LEU A 160 20.01 0.15 25.66
C LEU A 160 19.55 1.33 24.82
N ALA A 161 18.46 1.16 24.06
CA ALA A 161 17.91 2.24 23.26
C ALA A 161 17.53 3.45 24.13
N GLU A 162 16.84 3.24 25.26
CA GLU A 162 16.50 4.30 26.21
C GLU A 162 17.75 4.99 26.76
N ALA A 163 18.82 4.25 27.05
CA ALA A 163 20.07 4.84 27.54
C ALA A 163 20.75 5.71 26.46
N VAL A 164 20.77 5.26 25.21
CA VAL A 164 21.31 6.02 24.07
C VAL A 164 20.49 7.29 23.85
N LEU A 165 19.16 7.18 23.97
CA LEU A 165 18.22 8.27 23.68
C LEU A 165 17.98 9.22 24.87
N ALA A 166 18.40 8.87 26.08
CA ALA A 166 18.13 9.63 27.30
C ALA A 166 18.60 11.10 27.26
N GLY A 167 19.62 11.39 26.45
CA GLY A 167 20.16 12.72 26.28
C GLY A 167 19.72 13.44 24.99
N VAL A 168 18.97 12.77 24.12
CA VAL A 168 18.58 13.31 22.82
C VAL A 168 17.48 14.34 23.01
N ARG A 169 17.81 15.58 22.73
CA ARG A 169 16.86 16.71 22.79
C ARG A 169 17.24 17.73 21.72
N VAL A 170 16.25 18.28 21.06
CA VAL A 170 16.47 19.43 20.19
C VAL A 170 16.50 20.69 21.05
N PRO A 171 17.56 21.53 20.96
CA PRO A 171 17.64 22.75 21.74
C PRO A 171 16.47 23.69 21.41
N SER A 172 15.82 24.27 22.44
CA SER A 172 14.71 25.20 22.27
C SER A 172 14.97 26.36 21.28
N PRO A 173 16.17 26.97 21.22
CA PRO A 173 16.45 27.98 20.21
C PRO A 173 16.33 27.48 18.76
N VAL A 174 16.71 26.22 18.50
CA VAL A 174 16.61 25.59 17.18
C VAL A 174 15.14 25.39 16.80
N THR A 175 14.34 24.84 17.71
CA THR A 175 12.91 24.65 17.51
C THR A 175 12.19 25.97 17.30
N GLN A 176 12.50 26.99 18.10
CA GLN A 176 11.91 28.31 17.96
C GLN A 176 12.30 28.96 16.62
N ALA A 177 13.56 28.87 16.21
CA ALA A 177 14.02 29.38 14.94
C ALA A 177 13.36 28.70 13.75
N LEU A 178 13.23 27.36 13.82
CA LEU A 178 12.56 26.58 12.77
C LEU A 178 11.05 26.87 12.73
N TYR A 179 10.41 26.97 13.90
CA TYR A 179 9.02 27.40 13.99
C TYR A 179 8.83 28.80 13.38
N ALA A 180 9.69 29.74 13.75
CA ALA A 180 9.64 31.09 13.20
C ALA A 180 9.83 31.09 11.68
N PHE A 181 10.79 30.33 11.16
CA PHE A 181 11.02 30.19 9.72
C PHE A 181 9.83 29.61 8.97
N ARG A 182 9.19 28.57 9.53
CA ARG A 182 8.04 27.88 8.90
C ARG A 182 6.77 28.72 8.94
N THR A 183 6.58 29.54 9.98
CA THR A 183 5.33 30.27 10.23
C THR A 183 5.41 31.76 9.97
N GLU A 184 6.60 32.28 9.59
CA GLU A 184 6.76 33.66 9.07
C GLU A 184 5.77 33.89 7.93
N LYS A 185 5.10 35.01 7.93
CA LYS A 185 4.24 35.43 6.82
C LYS A 185 4.76 36.71 6.21
N ARG A 186 4.55 36.86 4.91
CA ARG A 186 4.95 38.08 4.16
C ARG A 186 3.74 38.73 3.54
N ARG A 187 3.82 40.05 3.40
CA ARG A 187 2.89 40.88 2.66
C ARG A 187 3.62 41.46 1.48
N ALA A 188 2.96 41.51 0.34
CA ALA A 188 3.55 42.05 -0.87
C ALA A 188 2.52 42.93 -1.61
N LYS A 189 2.99 43.65 -2.57
CA LYS A 189 2.19 44.21 -3.67
C LYS A 189 2.79 43.75 -4.97
N ALA A 190 1.94 43.47 -5.93
CA ALA A 190 2.35 43.00 -7.24
C ALA A 190 1.59 43.71 -8.35
N THR A 191 2.19 43.78 -9.51
CA THR A 191 1.50 44.11 -10.75
C THR A 191 1.66 42.95 -11.71
N LEU A 192 0.56 42.54 -12.35
CA LEU A 192 0.51 41.35 -13.20
C LEU A 192 0.44 41.78 -14.68
N ILE A 193 1.31 41.21 -15.47
CA ILE A 193 1.43 41.47 -16.90
C ILE A 193 1.09 40.16 -17.61
N LYS A 194 -0.13 40.03 -18.13
CA LYS A 194 -0.57 38.83 -18.83
C LYS A 194 0.14 38.72 -20.18
N THR A 195 0.71 37.59 -20.47
CA THR A 195 1.40 37.29 -21.75
C THR A 195 0.42 37.34 -22.92
N ALA A 196 -0.77 36.80 -22.77
CA ALA A 196 -1.81 36.75 -23.80
C ALA A 196 -2.31 38.16 -24.21
N ASP A 197 -2.20 39.16 -23.35
CA ASP A 197 -2.64 40.53 -23.63
C ASP A 197 -1.59 41.28 -24.47
N GLN A 198 -0.38 40.73 -24.63
CA GLN A 198 0.69 41.38 -25.37
C GLN A 198 0.46 41.25 -26.88
N LYS A 199 0.36 42.43 -27.52
CA LYS A 199 0.17 42.49 -28.98
C LYS A 199 1.50 42.36 -29.68
N VAL A 200 1.75 41.19 -30.22
CA VAL A 200 2.92 40.91 -31.06
C VAL A 200 2.49 40.76 -32.53
N GLY A 201 3.28 41.31 -33.44
CA GLY A 201 3.03 41.17 -34.87
C GLY A 201 3.13 39.72 -35.34
N ALA A 202 2.75 39.47 -36.57
CA ALA A 202 3.03 38.18 -37.20
C ALA A 202 4.52 38.05 -37.44
N PRO A 203 5.11 36.83 -37.23
CA PRO A 203 6.52 36.62 -37.51
C PRO A 203 6.83 36.75 -39.00
N THR A 204 7.96 37.33 -39.29
CA THR A 204 8.50 37.29 -40.65
C THR A 204 9.01 35.88 -40.97
N PRO A 205 9.12 35.47 -42.25
CA PRO A 205 9.70 34.20 -42.60
C PRO A 205 11.09 33.94 -41.98
N GLY A 206 11.94 34.97 -41.96
CA GLY A 206 13.28 34.86 -41.40
C GLY A 206 13.32 34.72 -39.90
N GLU A 207 12.35 35.26 -39.16
CA GLU A 207 12.21 35.04 -37.72
C GLU A 207 11.73 33.60 -37.43
N LEU A 208 10.79 33.06 -38.19
CA LEU A 208 10.38 31.69 -38.08
C LEU A 208 11.49 30.69 -38.40
N ASP A 209 12.26 30.97 -39.46
CA ASP A 209 13.39 30.13 -39.82
C ASP A 209 14.45 30.07 -38.71
N ARG A 210 14.76 31.22 -38.11
CA ARG A 210 15.70 31.28 -36.97
C ARG A 210 15.15 30.57 -35.74
N PHE A 211 13.93 30.90 -35.35
CA PHE A 211 13.29 30.29 -34.19
C PHE A 211 13.23 28.78 -34.32
N TYR A 212 12.85 28.27 -35.45
CA TYR A 212 12.87 26.86 -35.77
C TYR A 212 14.27 26.26 -35.75
N ALA A 213 15.26 26.95 -36.34
CA ALA A 213 16.63 26.48 -36.38
C ALA A 213 17.26 26.35 -34.99
N ASP A 214 16.94 27.30 -34.09
CA ASP A 214 17.45 27.32 -32.73
C ASP A 214 16.76 26.28 -31.81
N ARG A 215 15.56 25.82 -32.19
CA ARG A 215 14.72 24.92 -31.38
C ARG A 215 14.26 23.66 -32.16
N LYS A 216 15.08 23.16 -33.07
CA LYS A 216 14.74 21.98 -33.86
C LYS A 216 14.33 20.76 -33.07
N ASP A 217 14.90 20.62 -31.89
CA ASP A 217 14.62 19.47 -31.01
C ASP A 217 13.20 19.48 -30.44
N ASP A 218 12.61 20.67 -30.28
CA ASP A 218 11.23 20.84 -29.80
C ASP A 218 10.19 20.39 -30.86
N PHE A 219 10.62 20.30 -32.13
CA PHE A 219 9.78 19.96 -33.26
C PHE A 219 10.13 18.60 -33.87
N LYS A 220 10.63 17.67 -33.06
CA LYS A 220 10.84 16.29 -33.47
C LYS A 220 9.52 15.50 -33.46
N ALA A 221 9.27 14.77 -34.51
CA ALA A 221 8.30 13.68 -34.41
C ALA A 221 8.85 12.59 -33.50
N PRO A 222 8.04 11.96 -32.64
CA PRO A 222 8.46 10.79 -31.91
C PRO A 222 8.75 9.61 -32.84
N GLU A 223 9.32 8.54 -32.29
CA GLU A 223 9.37 7.26 -33.00
C GLU A 223 7.95 6.73 -33.16
N TYR A 224 7.62 6.27 -34.39
CA TYR A 224 6.37 5.59 -34.65
C TYR A 224 6.63 4.14 -35.04
N ARG A 225 5.72 3.26 -34.60
CA ARG A 225 5.74 1.84 -34.95
C ARG A 225 4.49 1.45 -35.74
N ALA A 226 4.69 0.69 -36.79
CA ALA A 226 3.62 0.02 -37.51
C ALA A 226 3.45 -1.37 -36.91
N LEU A 227 2.22 -1.74 -36.59
CA LEU A 227 1.91 -2.94 -35.84
C LEU A 227 0.84 -3.76 -36.53
N THR A 228 1.01 -5.08 -36.54
CA THR A 228 -0.07 -6.06 -36.71
C THR A 228 -0.29 -6.73 -35.39
N TYR A 229 -1.52 -6.79 -34.93
CA TYR A 229 -1.82 -7.31 -33.58
C TYR A 229 -3.15 -8.04 -33.53
N LEU A 230 -3.31 -8.88 -32.51
CA LEU A 230 -4.53 -9.55 -32.16
C LEU A 230 -4.81 -9.27 -30.68
N VAL A 231 -6.05 -8.94 -30.36
CA VAL A 231 -6.53 -8.82 -28.97
C VAL A 231 -7.65 -9.83 -28.83
N LEU A 232 -7.61 -10.59 -27.76
CA LEU A 232 -8.66 -11.50 -27.32
C LEU A 232 -9.27 -10.90 -26.06
N ALA A 233 -10.54 -10.56 -26.11
CA ALA A 233 -11.26 -10.03 -24.97
C ALA A 233 -12.50 -10.90 -24.68
N PRO A 234 -12.80 -11.18 -23.40
CA PRO A 234 -13.97 -12.00 -23.08
C PRO A 234 -15.29 -11.34 -23.50
N GLU A 235 -15.33 -10.01 -23.55
CA GLU A 235 -16.51 -9.25 -24.01
C GLU A 235 -16.85 -9.56 -25.46
N ASP A 236 -15.82 -9.69 -26.33
CA ASP A 236 -16.01 -9.97 -27.75
C ASP A 236 -16.60 -11.38 -27.99
N LEU A 237 -16.19 -12.34 -27.15
CA LEU A 237 -16.69 -13.71 -27.21
C LEU A 237 -18.07 -13.84 -26.55
N ALA A 238 -18.33 -13.10 -25.49
CA ALA A 238 -19.59 -13.17 -24.74
C ALA A 238 -20.81 -12.87 -25.63
N ASP A 239 -20.67 -11.92 -26.56
CA ASP A 239 -21.76 -11.53 -27.47
C ASP A 239 -22.14 -12.66 -28.47
N GLU A 240 -21.20 -13.56 -28.78
CA GLU A 240 -21.40 -14.68 -29.68
C GLU A 240 -21.93 -15.94 -28.96
N ILE A 241 -21.81 -15.98 -27.62
CA ILE A 241 -22.19 -17.14 -26.81
C ILE A 241 -23.69 -17.16 -26.54
N GLY A 242 -24.35 -18.18 -27.10
CA GLY A 242 -25.74 -18.46 -26.81
C GLY A 242 -25.91 -19.05 -25.40
N VAL A 243 -26.82 -18.45 -24.62
CA VAL A 243 -27.24 -18.98 -23.32
C VAL A 243 -28.72 -19.30 -23.35
N ASP A 244 -29.08 -20.53 -23.08
CA ASP A 244 -30.46 -20.98 -23.01
C ASP A 244 -31.13 -20.59 -21.68
N ALA A 245 -32.46 -20.66 -21.65
CA ALA A 245 -33.22 -20.28 -20.45
C ALA A 245 -32.97 -21.23 -19.27
N ALA A 246 -32.58 -22.47 -19.53
CA ALA A 246 -32.32 -23.45 -18.47
C ALA A 246 -31.03 -23.11 -17.71
N ALA A 247 -29.98 -22.69 -18.41
CA ALA A 247 -28.73 -22.25 -17.78
C ALA A 247 -28.93 -20.98 -16.91
N VAL A 248 -29.80 -20.05 -17.35
CA VAL A 248 -30.13 -18.86 -16.54
C VAL A 248 -30.94 -19.23 -15.30
N GLU A 249 -31.85 -20.21 -15.44
CA GLU A 249 -32.61 -20.72 -14.29
C GLU A 249 -31.70 -21.43 -13.29
N GLU A 250 -30.77 -22.26 -13.74
CA GLU A 250 -29.78 -22.96 -12.91
C GLU A 250 -28.92 -21.95 -12.15
N GLU A 251 -28.39 -20.92 -12.82
CA GLU A 251 -27.61 -19.86 -12.19
C GLU A 251 -28.42 -19.09 -11.14
N TYR A 252 -29.71 -18.80 -11.45
CA TYR A 252 -30.59 -18.16 -10.48
C TYR A 252 -30.79 -19.02 -9.22
N GLN A 253 -30.99 -20.33 -9.37
CA GLN A 253 -31.15 -21.23 -8.24
C GLN A 253 -29.87 -21.36 -7.42
N THR A 254 -28.71 -21.39 -8.07
CA THR A 254 -27.40 -21.44 -7.42
C THR A 254 -27.14 -20.19 -6.58
N ARG A 255 -27.56 -19.01 -7.09
CA ARG A 255 -27.36 -17.70 -6.45
C ARG A 255 -28.61 -17.17 -5.75
N LEU A 256 -29.58 -18.00 -5.45
CA LEU A 256 -30.87 -17.61 -4.87
C LEU A 256 -30.70 -16.81 -3.56
N ASP A 257 -29.70 -17.13 -2.76
CA ASP A 257 -29.39 -16.42 -1.52
C ASP A 257 -29.01 -14.94 -1.76
N GLU A 258 -28.37 -14.62 -2.89
CA GLU A 258 -28.02 -13.24 -3.25
C GLU A 258 -29.27 -12.40 -3.59
N PHE A 259 -30.29 -13.05 -4.11
CA PHE A 259 -31.56 -12.43 -4.49
C PHE A 259 -32.61 -12.47 -3.38
N THR A 260 -32.26 -13.10 -2.22
CA THR A 260 -33.14 -13.25 -1.09
C THR A 260 -32.82 -12.25 0.00
N THR A 261 -33.73 -11.33 0.24
CA THR A 261 -33.69 -10.47 1.44
C THR A 261 -34.43 -11.19 2.56
N ARG A 262 -33.72 -11.55 3.61
CA ARG A 262 -34.32 -12.25 4.76
C ARG A 262 -35.23 -11.30 5.55
N ALA A 263 -36.36 -11.83 6.03
CA ALA A 263 -37.21 -11.11 6.95
C ALA A 263 -36.45 -10.76 8.23
N ARG A 264 -36.69 -9.56 8.75
CA ARG A 264 -36.05 -9.05 9.97
C ARG A 264 -37.09 -8.47 10.90
N ARG A 265 -36.82 -8.54 12.19
CA ARG A 265 -37.62 -7.91 13.25
C ARG A 265 -36.71 -7.14 14.18
N THR A 266 -37.07 -5.93 14.52
CA THR A 266 -36.43 -5.22 15.65
C THR A 266 -37.19 -5.59 16.90
N VAL A 267 -36.52 -6.27 17.85
CA VAL A 267 -37.20 -6.85 19.01
C VAL A 267 -36.51 -6.49 20.32
N GLU A 268 -37.36 -6.42 21.35
CA GLU A 268 -36.96 -6.39 22.76
C GLU A 268 -37.43 -7.68 23.42
N GLN A 269 -36.69 -8.20 24.39
CA GLN A 269 -36.96 -9.42 25.10
C GLN A 269 -37.05 -9.20 26.59
N ALA A 270 -37.97 -9.89 27.24
CA ALA A 270 -37.95 -10.12 28.68
C ALA A 270 -37.96 -11.63 28.97
N LEU A 271 -37.10 -12.08 29.90
CA LEU A 271 -36.95 -13.48 30.28
C LEU A 271 -37.45 -13.68 31.71
N PHE A 272 -38.23 -14.73 31.94
CA PHE A 272 -38.84 -15.07 33.23
C PHE A 272 -38.54 -16.53 33.58
N ASP A 273 -38.38 -16.79 34.90
CA ASP A 273 -38.10 -18.13 35.39
C ASP A 273 -39.32 -19.06 35.32
N ASP A 274 -40.54 -18.49 35.33
CA ASP A 274 -41.79 -19.26 35.34
C ASP A 274 -42.88 -18.68 34.44
N GLN A 275 -43.76 -19.57 33.96
CA GLN A 275 -44.87 -19.26 33.10
C GLN A 275 -45.90 -18.31 33.75
N ALA A 276 -46.12 -18.47 35.04
CA ALA A 276 -47.15 -17.68 35.74
C ALA A 276 -46.80 -16.20 35.78
N THR A 277 -45.51 -15.88 35.96
CA THR A 277 -45.01 -14.50 35.91
C THR A 277 -45.09 -13.94 34.51
N ALA A 278 -44.68 -14.70 33.46
CA ALA A 278 -44.78 -14.28 32.07
C ALA A 278 -46.25 -14.02 31.66
N ASN A 279 -47.18 -14.88 32.09
CA ASN A 279 -48.62 -14.70 31.85
C ASN A 279 -49.20 -13.43 32.53
N LYS A 280 -48.75 -13.09 33.77
CA LYS A 280 -49.17 -11.85 34.44
C LYS A 280 -48.68 -10.61 33.69
N VAL A 281 -47.46 -10.65 33.16
CA VAL A 281 -46.95 -9.53 32.33
C VAL A 281 -47.77 -9.42 31.04
N ALA A 282 -48.01 -10.52 30.35
CA ALA A 282 -48.81 -10.55 29.11
C ALA A 282 -50.24 -10.01 29.35
N ALA A 283 -50.86 -10.38 30.49
CA ALA A 283 -52.19 -9.83 30.86
C ALA A 283 -52.16 -8.31 31.06
N LYS A 284 -51.15 -7.76 31.70
CA LYS A 284 -51.00 -6.31 31.86
C LYS A 284 -50.75 -5.59 30.54
N ILE A 285 -50.03 -6.21 29.63
CA ILE A 285 -49.84 -5.68 28.26
C ILE A 285 -51.18 -5.66 27.51
N ALA A 286 -52.01 -6.70 27.66
CA ALA A 286 -53.35 -6.78 27.09
C ALA A 286 -54.30 -5.70 27.65
N GLU A 287 -54.06 -5.23 28.89
CA GLU A 287 -54.73 -4.09 29.50
C GLU A 287 -54.25 -2.72 28.96
N GLY A 288 -53.28 -2.71 28.02
CA GLY A 288 -52.73 -1.51 27.39
C GLY A 288 -51.51 -0.90 28.10
N VAL A 289 -50.89 -1.62 29.04
CA VAL A 289 -49.64 -1.18 29.69
C VAL A 289 -48.46 -1.44 28.76
N ALA A 290 -47.61 -0.44 28.59
CA ALA A 290 -46.41 -0.55 27.75
C ALA A 290 -45.49 -1.70 28.22
N PHE A 291 -44.81 -2.42 27.31
CA PHE A 291 -44.02 -3.63 27.54
C PHE A 291 -43.07 -3.49 28.73
N ALA A 292 -42.13 -2.52 28.70
CA ALA A 292 -41.18 -2.30 29.80
C ALA A 292 -41.83 -1.96 31.14
N ALA A 293 -42.95 -1.19 31.09
CA ALA A 293 -43.68 -0.83 32.31
C ALA A 293 -44.43 -2.03 32.91
N ALA A 294 -44.97 -2.91 32.08
CA ALA A 294 -45.65 -4.13 32.49
C ALA A 294 -44.65 -5.13 33.12
N VAL A 295 -43.49 -5.31 32.50
CA VAL A 295 -42.39 -6.13 33.07
C VAL A 295 -41.97 -5.61 34.43
N LYS A 296 -41.66 -4.31 34.54
CA LYS A 296 -41.25 -3.68 35.80
C LYS A 296 -42.32 -3.76 36.92
N ALA A 297 -43.58 -3.61 36.53
CA ALA A 297 -44.69 -3.63 37.49
C ALA A 297 -44.92 -5.02 38.09
N VAL A 298 -44.76 -6.10 37.31
CA VAL A 298 -44.99 -7.47 37.74
C VAL A 298 -43.79 -8.04 38.49
N THR A 299 -42.56 -7.72 38.05
CA THR A 299 -41.32 -8.27 38.61
C THR A 299 -40.70 -7.38 39.66
N ALA A 300 -41.30 -6.24 39.99
CA ALA A 300 -40.74 -5.22 40.88
C ALA A 300 -39.32 -4.74 40.46
N GLY A 301 -39.02 -4.86 39.19
CA GLY A 301 -37.71 -4.51 38.61
C GLY A 301 -36.65 -5.62 38.65
N ALA A 302 -37.01 -6.86 39.04
CA ALA A 302 -36.10 -7.98 39.05
C ALA A 302 -35.76 -8.49 37.64
N THR A 303 -36.64 -8.23 36.64
CA THR A 303 -36.38 -8.58 35.22
C THR A 303 -36.21 -7.31 34.41
N GLU A 304 -35.14 -7.25 33.62
CA GLU A 304 -34.88 -6.16 32.68
C GLU A 304 -35.38 -6.52 31.28
N VAL A 305 -35.78 -5.51 30.55
CA VAL A 305 -36.06 -5.64 29.09
C VAL A 305 -34.77 -5.44 28.33
N LEU A 306 -34.37 -6.47 27.59
CA LEU A 306 -33.14 -6.49 26.80
C LEU A 306 -33.48 -6.14 25.33
N PRO A 307 -32.90 -5.08 24.76
CA PRO A 307 -33.02 -4.80 23.35
C PRO A 307 -32.09 -5.78 22.59
N LEU A 308 -32.68 -6.64 21.76
CA LEU A 308 -31.93 -7.54 20.87
C LEU A 308 -31.56 -6.85 19.55
N GLY A 309 -32.15 -5.68 19.27
CA GLY A 309 -31.95 -4.98 18.01
C GLY A 309 -32.62 -5.71 16.84
N GLN A 310 -32.02 -5.59 15.69
CA GLN A 310 -32.53 -6.20 14.45
C GLN A 310 -32.05 -7.64 14.33
N VAL A 311 -32.98 -8.60 14.36
CA VAL A 311 -32.72 -10.05 14.33
C VAL A 311 -33.33 -10.69 13.11
N VAL A 312 -32.75 -11.81 12.66
CA VAL A 312 -33.36 -12.79 11.74
C VAL A 312 -33.89 -13.97 12.54
N ALA A 313 -34.72 -14.81 11.92
CA ALA A 313 -35.38 -15.91 12.65
C ALA A 313 -34.39 -16.86 13.34
N GLN A 314 -33.24 -17.10 12.74
CA GLN A 314 -32.19 -17.97 13.28
C GLN A 314 -31.55 -17.45 14.58
N ASP A 315 -31.59 -16.16 14.83
CA ASP A 315 -31.04 -15.52 16.01
C ASP A 315 -31.90 -15.76 17.27
N LEU A 316 -33.14 -16.22 17.07
CA LEU A 316 -34.07 -16.49 18.16
C LEU A 316 -34.08 -17.98 18.54
N PRO A 317 -34.41 -18.30 19.80
CA PRO A 317 -34.67 -19.68 20.23
C PRO A 317 -35.67 -20.37 19.31
N GLU A 318 -35.47 -21.66 19.03
CA GLU A 318 -36.25 -22.39 18.01
C GLU A 318 -37.77 -22.22 18.20
N GLY A 319 -38.26 -22.35 19.43
CA GLY A 319 -39.68 -22.16 19.76
C GLY A 319 -40.22 -20.72 19.56
N ALA A 320 -39.33 -19.71 19.50
CA ALA A 320 -39.69 -18.32 19.33
C ALA A 320 -39.71 -17.85 17.87
N ARG A 321 -38.99 -18.54 16.98
CA ARG A 321 -38.80 -18.12 15.58
C ARG A 321 -40.11 -17.84 14.86
N ALA A 322 -40.94 -18.86 14.74
CA ALA A 322 -42.22 -18.71 14.01
C ALA A 322 -43.19 -17.78 14.73
N PRO A 323 -43.43 -17.85 16.05
CA PRO A 323 -44.33 -16.95 16.73
C PRO A 323 -43.91 -15.47 16.65
N VAL A 324 -42.64 -15.15 16.81
CA VAL A 324 -42.17 -13.74 16.80
C VAL A 324 -42.21 -13.18 15.38
N PHE A 325 -41.83 -13.98 14.38
CA PHE A 325 -41.86 -13.52 12.98
C PHE A 325 -43.27 -13.42 12.36
N ALA A 326 -44.26 -14.02 13.01
CA ALA A 326 -45.67 -13.84 12.65
C ALA A 326 -46.29 -12.55 13.23
N LEU A 327 -45.61 -11.88 14.17
CA LEU A 327 -46.12 -10.67 14.80
C LEU A 327 -45.95 -9.45 13.91
N ALA A 328 -46.93 -8.55 13.97
CA ALA A 328 -46.83 -7.22 13.39
C ALA A 328 -45.98 -6.30 14.29
N ALA A 329 -45.45 -5.24 13.69
CA ALA A 329 -44.81 -4.17 14.46
C ALA A 329 -45.74 -3.60 15.53
N GLY A 330 -45.18 -3.33 16.72
CA GLY A 330 -45.91 -2.82 17.88
C GLY A 330 -46.67 -3.90 18.67
N THR A 331 -46.44 -5.20 18.41
CA THR A 331 -47.11 -6.31 19.13
C THR A 331 -46.16 -7.13 19.95
N VAL A 332 -46.68 -7.71 21.04
CA VAL A 332 -45.93 -8.56 21.95
C VAL A 332 -46.36 -10.02 21.79
N SER A 333 -45.43 -10.94 21.85
CA SER A 333 -45.69 -12.39 21.77
C SER A 333 -46.49 -12.91 22.98
N ALA A 334 -47.17 -14.04 22.80
CA ALA A 334 -47.51 -14.87 23.97
C ALA A 334 -46.25 -15.34 24.69
N PRO A 335 -46.33 -15.79 25.95
CA PRO A 335 -45.21 -16.41 26.63
C PRO A 335 -44.70 -17.65 25.89
N ILE A 336 -43.41 -17.69 25.57
CA ILE A 336 -42.76 -18.74 24.81
C ILE A 336 -41.72 -19.40 25.69
N GLU A 337 -41.79 -20.75 25.80
CA GLU A 337 -40.84 -21.54 26.56
C GLU A 337 -39.55 -21.79 25.76
N SER A 338 -38.42 -21.76 26.44
CA SER A 338 -37.12 -22.16 25.93
C SER A 338 -36.29 -22.87 27.00
N ALA A 339 -35.11 -23.36 26.64
CA ALA A 339 -34.17 -23.91 27.61
C ALA A 339 -33.68 -22.87 28.68
N PHE A 340 -33.90 -21.60 28.44
CA PHE A 340 -33.49 -20.51 29.34
C PHE A 340 -34.64 -19.99 30.22
N GLY A 341 -35.87 -20.48 30.06
CA GLY A 341 -37.05 -20.00 30.77
C GLY A 341 -38.15 -19.54 29.80
N TRP A 342 -39.00 -18.64 30.30
CA TRP A 342 -40.16 -18.11 29.60
C TRP A 342 -39.88 -16.71 29.05
N HIS A 343 -40.04 -16.56 27.72
CA HIS A 343 -39.78 -15.30 27.01
C HIS A 343 -41.06 -14.56 26.62
N LEU A 344 -41.00 -13.25 26.71
CA LEU A 344 -41.90 -12.35 25.97
C LEU A 344 -41.05 -11.50 25.03
N PHE A 345 -41.46 -11.42 23.77
CA PHE A 345 -40.81 -10.60 22.75
C PHE A 345 -41.74 -9.47 22.33
N ASN A 346 -41.24 -8.25 22.34
CA ASN A 346 -41.92 -7.08 21.80
C ASN A 346 -41.31 -6.74 20.44
N VAL A 347 -42.10 -6.80 19.36
CA VAL A 347 -41.64 -6.47 18.01
C VAL A 347 -41.86 -4.96 17.80
N LEU A 348 -40.78 -4.21 17.71
CA LEU A 348 -40.81 -2.76 17.48
C LEU A 348 -41.00 -2.46 16.00
N GLU A 349 -40.29 -3.15 15.12
CA GLU A 349 -40.34 -3.02 13.67
C GLU A 349 -40.35 -4.39 13.01
N ALA A 350 -41.07 -4.49 11.89
CA ALA A 350 -41.14 -5.69 11.07
C ALA A 350 -40.76 -5.36 9.62
N SER A 351 -39.75 -6.04 9.10
CA SER A 351 -39.38 -6.00 7.69
C SER A 351 -39.58 -7.39 7.12
N GLU A 352 -40.42 -7.49 6.10
CA GLU A 352 -40.69 -8.75 5.44
C GLU A 352 -39.52 -9.13 4.51
N GLY A 353 -39.26 -10.42 4.42
CA GLY A 353 -38.34 -10.94 3.44
C GLY A 353 -38.92 -10.88 2.03
N SER A 354 -38.05 -10.76 1.06
CA SER A 354 -38.44 -10.78 -0.35
C SER A 354 -37.42 -11.55 -1.17
N VAL A 355 -37.88 -12.21 -2.21
CA VAL A 355 -37.03 -12.81 -3.23
C VAL A 355 -37.25 -12.05 -4.51
N LYS A 356 -36.17 -11.48 -5.08
CA LYS A 356 -36.25 -10.89 -6.43
C LYS A 356 -36.56 -12.01 -7.44
N PRO A 357 -37.65 -11.93 -8.15
CA PRO A 357 -38.02 -12.99 -9.10
C PRO A 357 -37.02 -13.04 -10.26
N LEU A 358 -36.81 -14.22 -10.84
CA LEU A 358 -35.94 -14.41 -12.00
C LEU A 358 -36.21 -13.42 -13.13
N ALA A 359 -37.45 -13.03 -13.33
CA ALA A 359 -37.84 -12.09 -14.39
C ALA A 359 -37.13 -10.71 -14.28
N GLU A 360 -36.80 -10.29 -13.04
CA GLU A 360 -36.16 -9.01 -12.79
C GLU A 360 -34.62 -9.08 -12.95
N VAL A 361 -34.03 -10.25 -12.77
CA VAL A 361 -32.57 -10.45 -12.79
C VAL A 361 -32.10 -11.26 -14.00
N ARG A 362 -33.02 -11.69 -14.85
CA ARG A 362 -32.76 -12.57 -16.00
C ARG A 362 -31.68 -12.05 -16.94
N ASP A 363 -31.75 -10.79 -17.32
CA ASP A 363 -30.81 -10.21 -18.27
C ASP A 363 -29.40 -10.03 -17.65
N GLN A 364 -29.35 -9.79 -16.36
CA GLN A 364 -28.10 -9.75 -15.61
C GLN A 364 -27.46 -11.14 -15.57
N LEU A 365 -28.21 -12.14 -15.11
CA LEU A 365 -27.74 -13.52 -15.02
C LEU A 365 -27.33 -14.08 -16.38
N LYS A 366 -28.09 -13.75 -17.44
CA LYS A 366 -27.71 -14.15 -18.78
C LYS A 366 -26.34 -13.59 -19.16
N ARG A 367 -26.06 -12.32 -18.89
CA ARG A 367 -24.75 -11.71 -19.15
C ARG A 367 -23.65 -12.33 -18.29
N ASP A 368 -23.94 -12.61 -17.01
CA ASP A 368 -22.98 -13.25 -16.11
C ASP A 368 -22.58 -14.65 -16.62
N VAL A 369 -23.56 -15.46 -17.06
CA VAL A 369 -23.31 -16.80 -17.64
C VAL A 369 -22.59 -16.69 -19.00
N GLN A 370 -22.94 -15.71 -19.83
CA GLN A 370 -22.25 -15.44 -21.09
C GLN A 370 -20.77 -15.12 -20.82
N MET A 371 -20.51 -14.22 -19.87
CA MET A 371 -19.15 -13.80 -19.51
C MET A 371 -18.33 -14.97 -18.91
N ALA A 372 -18.93 -15.78 -18.05
CA ALA A 372 -18.25 -16.96 -17.49
C ALA A 372 -17.82 -17.95 -18.59
N ARG A 373 -18.74 -18.26 -19.52
CA ARG A 373 -18.43 -19.13 -20.68
C ARG A 373 -17.44 -18.51 -21.64
N ALA A 374 -17.47 -17.16 -21.79
CA ALA A 374 -16.53 -16.44 -22.63
C ALA A 374 -15.11 -16.51 -22.05
N LEU A 375 -14.97 -16.43 -20.73
CA LEU A 375 -13.67 -16.62 -20.08
C LEU A 375 -13.11 -18.02 -20.31
N ASP A 376 -13.91 -19.08 -20.17
CA ASP A 376 -13.48 -20.45 -20.44
C ASP A 376 -13.05 -20.61 -21.91
N ALA A 377 -13.86 -20.11 -22.86
CA ALA A 377 -13.53 -20.14 -24.28
C ALA A 377 -12.27 -19.32 -24.61
N LEU A 378 -12.06 -18.20 -23.93
CA LEU A 378 -10.90 -17.35 -24.08
C LEU A 378 -9.60 -18.09 -23.70
N PHE A 379 -9.60 -18.82 -22.60
CA PHE A 379 -8.45 -19.63 -22.20
C PHE A 379 -8.13 -20.73 -23.23
N GLU A 380 -9.13 -21.38 -23.80
CA GLU A 380 -8.92 -22.36 -24.86
C GLU A 380 -8.34 -21.69 -26.13
N LEU A 381 -8.85 -20.52 -26.51
CA LEU A 381 -8.32 -19.74 -27.63
C LEU A 381 -6.90 -19.25 -27.40
N ALA A 382 -6.60 -18.77 -26.19
CA ALA A 382 -5.27 -18.30 -25.81
C ALA A 382 -4.24 -19.44 -25.88
N ASN A 383 -4.57 -20.61 -25.32
CA ASN A 383 -3.72 -21.80 -25.40
C ASN A 383 -3.54 -22.28 -26.85
N GLY A 384 -4.61 -22.30 -27.65
CA GLY A 384 -4.52 -22.66 -29.06
C GLY A 384 -3.67 -21.67 -29.87
N LEU A 385 -3.75 -20.39 -29.55
CA LEU A 385 -2.92 -19.35 -30.15
C LEU A 385 -1.45 -19.55 -29.78
N GLU A 386 -1.15 -19.79 -28.50
CA GLU A 386 0.21 -20.04 -28.01
C GLU A 386 0.84 -21.29 -28.66
N ASP A 387 0.10 -22.37 -28.80
CA ASP A 387 0.56 -23.61 -29.45
C ASP A 387 0.92 -23.34 -30.95
N LEU A 388 0.09 -22.59 -31.68
CA LEU A 388 0.35 -22.26 -33.08
C LEU A 388 1.59 -21.37 -33.22
N LEU A 389 1.75 -20.39 -32.31
CA LEU A 389 2.91 -19.49 -32.31
C LEU A 389 4.19 -20.24 -31.94
N ALA A 390 4.15 -21.14 -30.96
CA ALA A 390 5.26 -22.03 -30.61
C ALA A 390 5.63 -22.95 -31.78
N GLY A 391 4.66 -23.33 -32.63
CA GLY A 391 4.85 -24.03 -33.89
C GLY A 391 5.48 -23.21 -35.02
N GLY A 392 5.69 -21.89 -34.80
CA GLY A 392 6.30 -20.96 -35.74
C GLY A 392 5.30 -20.27 -36.69
N ALA A 393 4.00 -20.30 -36.36
CA ALA A 393 3.01 -19.58 -37.15
C ALA A 393 3.14 -18.05 -36.91
N THR A 394 2.84 -17.29 -37.95
CA THR A 394 2.71 -15.83 -37.85
C THR A 394 1.38 -15.45 -37.20
N VAL A 395 1.27 -14.22 -36.69
CA VAL A 395 0.00 -13.70 -36.09
C VAL A 395 -1.18 -13.88 -37.04
N GLU A 396 -0.97 -13.64 -38.38
CA GLU A 396 -2.02 -13.78 -39.37
C GLU A 396 -2.40 -15.24 -39.69
N GLU A 397 -1.43 -16.16 -39.62
CA GLU A 397 -1.67 -17.59 -39.85
C GLU A 397 -2.43 -18.18 -38.66
N ALA A 398 -1.98 -17.90 -37.45
CA ALA A 398 -2.63 -18.34 -36.21
C ALA A 398 -4.05 -17.76 -36.11
N ALA A 399 -4.22 -16.47 -36.38
CA ALA A 399 -5.54 -15.84 -36.39
C ALA A 399 -6.50 -16.50 -37.37
N ARG A 400 -6.02 -16.84 -38.58
CA ARG A 400 -6.85 -17.50 -39.60
C ARG A 400 -7.27 -18.90 -39.17
N GLU A 401 -6.40 -19.66 -38.53
CA GLU A 401 -6.71 -21.02 -38.08
C GLU A 401 -7.75 -21.01 -36.94
N LEU A 402 -7.69 -19.99 -36.08
CA LEU A 402 -8.62 -19.80 -35.01
C LEU A 402 -9.87 -18.96 -35.38
N ASN A 403 -10.04 -18.62 -36.67
CA ASN A 403 -11.12 -17.74 -37.17
C ASN A 403 -11.15 -16.34 -36.54
N LEU A 404 -9.98 -15.82 -36.17
CA LEU A 404 -9.82 -14.48 -35.58
C LEU A 404 -9.38 -13.48 -36.67
N THR A 405 -9.62 -12.18 -36.42
CA THR A 405 -9.24 -11.13 -37.35
C THR A 405 -8.16 -10.24 -36.76
N PRO A 406 -6.92 -10.26 -37.29
CA PRO A 406 -5.87 -9.37 -36.80
C PRO A 406 -6.13 -7.93 -37.24
N SER A 407 -5.79 -7.01 -36.34
CA SER A 407 -5.87 -5.57 -36.55
C SER A 407 -4.51 -4.99 -36.92
N LYS A 408 -4.52 -3.83 -37.61
CA LYS A 408 -3.29 -3.13 -38.02
C LYS A 408 -3.30 -1.66 -37.62
N ILE A 409 -2.15 -1.20 -37.15
CA ILE A 409 -1.88 0.21 -36.90
C ILE A 409 -0.68 0.60 -37.80
N ASN A 410 -0.89 1.56 -38.69
CA ASN A 410 0.16 1.96 -39.61
C ASN A 410 1.28 2.77 -38.94
N ALA A 411 0.96 3.51 -37.88
CA ALA A 411 1.93 4.27 -37.10
C ALA A 411 1.32 4.67 -35.76
N VAL A 412 2.01 4.37 -34.70
CA VAL A 412 1.64 4.78 -33.31
C VAL A 412 2.92 5.11 -32.55
N ASP A 413 2.88 6.17 -31.73
CA ASP A 413 3.97 6.52 -30.83
C ASP A 413 3.84 5.81 -29.47
N ALA A 414 4.83 5.98 -28.61
CA ALA A 414 4.88 5.36 -27.28
C ALA A 414 3.77 5.84 -26.32
N GLN A 415 3.09 6.92 -26.63
CA GLN A 415 1.95 7.45 -25.89
C GLN A 415 0.59 7.08 -26.51
N GLY A 416 0.60 6.30 -27.60
CA GLY A 416 -0.59 5.91 -28.35
C GLY A 416 -1.05 6.96 -29.36
N GLY A 417 -0.25 8.01 -29.60
CA GLY A 417 -0.54 9.06 -30.56
C GLY A 417 -0.33 8.60 -32.00
N LEU A 418 -1.11 9.15 -32.92
CA LEU A 418 -0.94 8.94 -34.37
C LEU A 418 -0.18 10.11 -34.99
N PRO A 419 0.53 9.90 -36.12
CA PRO A 419 1.19 10.98 -36.84
C PRO A 419 0.21 12.09 -37.23
N MET A 420 0.69 13.33 -37.23
CA MET A 420 -0.10 14.48 -37.68
C MET A 420 -0.67 14.26 -39.08
N GLY A 421 -1.98 14.45 -39.26
CA GLY A 421 -2.67 14.24 -40.52
C GLY A 421 -3.04 12.79 -40.82
N ALA A 422 -2.72 11.83 -39.97
CA ALA A 422 -3.27 10.50 -40.03
C ALA A 422 -4.76 10.56 -39.66
N GLY A 423 -5.64 10.30 -40.63
CA GLY A 423 -7.08 10.21 -40.39
C GLY A 423 -7.41 9.01 -39.52
N GLY A 424 -8.25 9.20 -38.48
CA GLY A 424 -8.73 8.14 -37.60
C GLY A 424 -8.56 8.49 -36.13
N THR A 425 -9.25 7.75 -35.29
CA THR A 425 -9.04 7.77 -33.82
C THR A 425 -7.99 6.73 -33.47
N ALA A 426 -7.03 7.10 -32.62
CA ALA A 426 -6.12 6.12 -32.04
C ALA A 426 -6.95 5.05 -31.29
N PRO A 427 -6.69 3.76 -31.52
CA PRO A 427 -7.32 2.73 -30.73
C PRO A 427 -6.93 2.92 -29.25
N THR A 428 -7.84 2.60 -28.34
CA THR A 428 -7.56 2.62 -26.90
C THR A 428 -6.65 1.44 -26.57
N LEU A 429 -5.35 1.69 -26.61
CA LEU A 429 -4.32 0.70 -26.30
C LEU A 429 -3.89 0.84 -24.84
N GLY A 430 -3.77 -0.27 -24.15
CA GLY A 430 -3.25 -0.28 -22.79
C GLY A 430 -1.77 0.11 -22.73
N SER A 431 -1.32 0.60 -21.58
CA SER A 431 0.10 0.96 -21.39
C SER A 431 1.04 -0.23 -21.59
N GLN A 432 0.62 -1.43 -21.19
CA GLN A 432 1.37 -2.66 -21.39
C GLN A 432 1.51 -3.01 -22.86
N PHE A 433 0.44 -2.84 -23.64
CA PHE A 433 0.49 -3.05 -25.11
C PHE A 433 1.51 -2.12 -25.78
N LEU A 434 1.46 -0.82 -25.43
CA LEU A 434 2.42 0.15 -25.98
C LEU A 434 3.86 -0.15 -25.54
N ALA A 435 4.06 -0.49 -24.26
CA ALA A 435 5.39 -0.86 -23.78
C ALA A 435 5.94 -2.07 -24.53
N THR A 436 5.13 -3.11 -24.72
CA THR A 436 5.50 -4.30 -25.52
C THR A 436 5.81 -3.93 -26.96
N ALA A 437 4.97 -3.09 -27.59
CA ALA A 437 5.18 -2.65 -28.96
C ALA A 437 6.53 -1.92 -29.15
N PHE A 438 7.00 -1.18 -28.12
CA PHE A 438 8.26 -0.44 -28.17
C PHE A 438 9.48 -1.24 -27.67
N GLN A 439 9.29 -2.38 -27.03
CA GLN A 439 10.35 -3.33 -26.66
C GLN A 439 10.61 -4.39 -27.72
N THR A 440 9.60 -4.72 -28.53
CA THR A 440 9.70 -5.74 -29.57
C THR A 440 10.53 -5.24 -30.76
N GLU A 441 11.43 -6.06 -31.26
CA GLU A 441 12.26 -5.72 -32.42
C GLU A 441 11.44 -5.70 -33.73
N VAL A 442 11.92 -4.94 -34.72
CA VAL A 442 11.28 -4.88 -36.04
C VAL A 442 11.27 -6.25 -36.72
N GLY A 443 10.12 -6.67 -37.21
CA GLY A 443 9.90 -7.97 -37.81
C GLY A 443 9.68 -9.10 -36.81
N ALA A 444 9.90 -8.86 -35.50
CA ALA A 444 9.63 -9.82 -34.46
C ALA A 444 8.18 -9.70 -33.99
N GLN A 445 7.66 -10.79 -33.45
CA GLN A 445 6.39 -10.83 -32.70
C GLN A 445 6.67 -10.97 -31.22
N SER A 446 5.77 -10.44 -30.40
CA SER A 446 5.81 -10.63 -28.94
C SER A 446 5.36 -12.03 -28.57
N ASP A 447 5.57 -12.42 -27.31
CA ASP A 447 4.83 -13.50 -26.71
C ASP A 447 3.35 -13.12 -26.56
N LEU A 448 2.48 -14.10 -26.30
CA LEU A 448 1.11 -13.84 -25.89
C LEU A 448 1.12 -13.26 -24.49
N ILE A 449 0.54 -12.09 -24.30
CA ILE A 449 0.59 -11.34 -23.05
C ILE A 449 -0.83 -11.18 -22.49
N GLU A 450 -0.99 -11.52 -21.22
CA GLU A 450 -2.21 -11.22 -20.48
C GLU A 450 -2.19 -9.76 -20.01
N ASP A 451 -3.26 -9.02 -20.28
CA ASP A 451 -3.50 -7.64 -19.87
C ASP A 451 -4.67 -7.56 -18.87
N ALA A 452 -4.88 -6.41 -18.29
CA ALA A 452 -5.95 -6.16 -17.34
C ALA A 452 -7.33 -6.57 -17.89
N GLY A 453 -8.16 -7.18 -17.05
CA GLY A 453 -9.50 -7.64 -17.43
C GLY A 453 -9.53 -8.97 -18.14
N ASN A 454 -8.56 -9.86 -17.91
CA ASN A 454 -8.43 -11.17 -18.54
C ASN A 454 -8.40 -11.09 -20.07
N ARG A 455 -7.80 -10.03 -20.62
CA ARG A 455 -7.57 -9.89 -22.07
C ARG A 455 -6.19 -10.41 -22.41
N TYR A 456 -6.07 -10.99 -23.59
CA TYR A 456 -4.77 -11.40 -24.14
C TYR A 456 -4.49 -10.60 -25.38
N PHE A 457 -3.23 -10.28 -25.59
CA PHE A 457 -2.79 -9.70 -26.85
C PHE A 457 -1.45 -10.27 -27.31
N ILE A 458 -1.27 -10.26 -28.61
CA ILE A 458 0.01 -10.48 -29.27
C ILE A 458 0.16 -9.41 -30.35
N LEU A 459 1.38 -8.97 -30.57
CA LEU A 459 1.68 -8.01 -31.60
C LEU A 459 2.97 -8.37 -32.37
N ARG A 460 3.05 -7.89 -33.58
CA ARG A 460 4.28 -7.88 -34.37
C ARG A 460 4.57 -6.45 -34.80
N VAL A 461 5.85 -6.07 -34.75
CA VAL A 461 6.31 -4.78 -35.26
C VAL A 461 6.64 -4.89 -36.72
N ASP A 462 5.76 -4.38 -37.59
CA ASP A 462 5.93 -4.44 -39.05
C ASP A 462 6.95 -3.41 -39.58
N GLY A 463 7.17 -2.31 -38.82
CA GLY A 463 8.12 -1.28 -39.20
C GLY A 463 8.31 -0.23 -38.13
N VAL A 464 9.44 0.44 -38.17
CA VAL A 464 9.78 1.57 -37.28
C VAL A 464 10.10 2.78 -38.12
N THR A 465 9.44 3.90 -37.80
CA THR A 465 9.80 5.22 -38.29
C THR A 465 10.52 5.93 -37.15
N PRO A 466 11.85 6.13 -37.26
CA PRO A 466 12.61 6.73 -36.15
C PRO A 466 12.21 8.17 -35.91
N ALA A 467 12.41 8.62 -34.68
CA ALA A 467 12.23 10.02 -34.29
C ALA A 467 13.08 10.93 -35.19
N ALA A 468 12.48 11.93 -35.77
CA ALA A 468 13.15 12.81 -36.73
C ALA A 468 12.63 14.25 -36.58
N VAL A 469 13.52 15.22 -36.84
CA VAL A 469 13.14 16.65 -36.91
C VAL A 469 12.20 16.83 -38.11
N GLN A 470 11.01 17.35 -37.82
CA GLN A 470 10.02 17.61 -38.88
C GLN A 470 10.36 18.87 -39.66
N PRO A 471 10.27 18.86 -40.99
CA PRO A 471 10.50 20.07 -41.78
C PRO A 471 9.60 21.24 -41.35
N LEU A 472 10.13 22.45 -41.36
CA LEU A 472 9.35 23.65 -40.97
C LEU A 472 8.02 23.78 -41.72
N ALA A 473 7.97 23.33 -42.96
CA ALA A 473 6.73 23.37 -43.75
C ALA A 473 5.60 22.52 -43.14
N VAL A 474 5.93 21.44 -42.44
CA VAL A 474 4.98 20.54 -41.76
C VAL A 474 4.53 21.14 -40.44
N VAL A 475 5.48 21.63 -39.64
CA VAL A 475 5.22 22.14 -38.27
C VAL A 475 5.05 23.67 -38.19
N LYS A 476 4.82 24.32 -39.33
CA LYS A 476 4.76 25.78 -39.42
C LYS A 476 3.75 26.41 -38.47
N SER A 477 2.60 25.80 -38.26
CA SER A 477 1.57 26.28 -37.34
C SER A 477 2.05 26.23 -35.90
N GLU A 478 2.70 25.14 -35.51
CA GLU A 478 3.25 24.94 -34.16
C GLU A 478 4.40 25.89 -33.89
N VAL A 479 5.36 25.99 -34.83
CA VAL A 479 6.46 26.93 -34.73
C VAL A 479 5.94 28.38 -34.64
N THR A 480 4.91 28.74 -35.40
CA THR A 480 4.29 30.08 -35.31
C THR A 480 3.61 30.31 -33.95
N ALA A 481 2.92 29.30 -33.43
CA ALA A 481 2.29 29.38 -32.10
C ALA A 481 3.34 29.51 -31.00
N ALA A 482 4.39 28.69 -31.02
CA ALA A 482 5.50 28.73 -30.07
C ALA A 482 6.26 30.06 -30.13
N TRP A 483 6.56 30.57 -31.35
CA TRP A 483 7.19 31.86 -31.55
C TRP A 483 6.32 32.98 -30.98
N ARG A 484 5.02 32.96 -31.21
CA ARG A 484 4.10 33.96 -30.68
C ARG A 484 4.06 33.95 -29.15
N ALA A 485 3.95 32.79 -28.53
CA ALA A 485 3.97 32.64 -27.08
C ALA A 485 5.27 33.21 -26.49
N GLU A 486 6.41 32.86 -27.06
CA GLU A 486 7.72 33.38 -26.66
C GLU A 486 7.83 34.90 -26.84
N SER A 487 7.37 35.44 -27.98
CA SER A 487 7.39 36.87 -28.23
C SER A 487 6.47 37.67 -27.30
N GLN A 488 5.32 37.09 -26.93
CA GLN A 488 4.40 37.65 -25.96
C GLN A 488 5.03 37.65 -24.56
N ARG A 489 5.71 36.58 -24.17
CA ARG A 489 6.44 36.48 -22.91
C ARG A 489 7.56 37.55 -22.83
N GLN A 490 8.37 37.65 -23.87
CA GLN A 490 9.42 38.68 -23.96
C GLN A 490 8.86 40.09 -23.89
N ALA A 491 7.72 40.34 -24.52
CA ALA A 491 7.04 41.63 -24.43
C ALA A 491 6.55 41.93 -23.01
N ALA A 492 6.02 40.93 -22.31
CA ALA A 492 5.61 41.06 -20.91
C ALA A 492 6.83 41.31 -19.98
N GLU A 493 7.91 40.59 -20.17
CA GLU A 493 9.19 40.81 -19.45
C GLU A 493 9.76 42.19 -19.68
N ALA A 494 9.71 42.69 -20.92
CA ALA A 494 10.15 44.03 -21.24
C ALA A 494 9.31 45.12 -20.53
N ILE A 495 8.00 44.90 -20.35
CA ILE A 495 7.14 45.76 -19.54
C ILE A 495 7.54 45.69 -18.08
N ALA A 496 7.74 44.47 -17.55
CA ALA A 496 8.19 44.25 -16.17
C ALA A 496 9.49 45.00 -15.89
N ALA A 497 10.48 44.88 -16.78
CA ALA A 497 11.75 45.58 -16.67
C ALA A 497 11.59 47.12 -16.69
N ARG A 498 10.63 47.68 -17.46
CA ARG A 498 10.35 49.14 -17.43
C ARG A 498 9.75 49.57 -16.11
N VAL A 499 8.82 48.80 -15.57
CA VAL A 499 8.21 49.04 -14.24
C VAL A 499 9.29 49.01 -13.16
N GLU A 500 10.14 47.98 -13.15
CA GLU A 500 11.27 47.90 -12.19
C GLU A 500 12.23 49.05 -12.30
N LYS A 501 12.63 49.42 -13.51
CA LYS A 501 13.51 50.56 -13.76
C LYS A 501 12.91 51.88 -13.27
N ALA A 502 11.59 52.06 -13.46
CA ALA A 502 10.91 53.25 -12.98
C ALA A 502 10.90 53.32 -11.45
N ILE A 503 10.66 52.21 -10.78
CA ILE A 503 10.66 52.11 -9.32
C ILE A 503 12.08 52.30 -8.77
N ALA A 504 13.08 51.70 -9.38
CA ALA A 504 14.49 51.89 -9.02
C ALA A 504 14.95 53.34 -9.22
N GLY A 505 14.33 54.08 -10.17
CA GLY A 505 14.52 55.50 -10.38
C GLY A 505 13.80 56.42 -9.37
N GLY A 506 13.14 55.83 -8.36
CA GLY A 506 12.47 56.54 -7.27
C GLY A 506 10.97 56.82 -7.51
N GLN A 507 10.39 56.25 -8.56
CA GLN A 507 8.94 56.34 -8.80
C GLN A 507 8.18 55.38 -7.84
N ASP A 508 7.02 55.85 -7.35
CA ASP A 508 6.16 54.96 -6.55
C ASP A 508 5.67 53.76 -7.38
N PHE A 509 5.54 52.61 -6.74
CA PHE A 509 5.15 51.36 -7.39
C PHE A 509 3.83 51.49 -8.15
N ALA A 510 2.82 52.13 -7.54
CA ALA A 510 1.52 52.29 -8.18
C ALA A 510 1.59 53.23 -9.39
N ALA A 511 2.41 54.28 -9.30
CA ALA A 511 2.64 55.21 -10.40
C ALA A 511 3.41 54.56 -11.56
N ALA A 512 4.41 53.73 -11.25
CA ALA A 512 5.15 52.96 -12.26
C ALA A 512 4.27 51.94 -12.99
N ALA A 513 3.43 51.21 -12.25
CA ALA A 513 2.46 50.26 -12.81
C ALA A 513 1.42 50.99 -13.68
N ALA A 514 0.88 52.13 -13.20
CA ALA A 514 -0.13 52.90 -13.94
C ALA A 514 0.43 53.50 -15.25
N ALA A 515 1.73 53.85 -15.31
CA ALA A 515 2.38 54.29 -16.54
C ALA A 515 2.36 53.26 -17.66
N GLU A 516 2.34 51.96 -17.31
CA GLU A 516 2.21 50.83 -18.24
C GLU A 516 0.75 50.31 -18.33
N ASN A 517 -0.24 51.05 -17.81
CA ASN A 517 -1.65 50.68 -17.74
C ASN A 517 -1.93 49.42 -16.94
N LEU A 518 -1.12 49.15 -15.92
CA LEU A 518 -1.25 48.01 -15.05
C LEU A 518 -1.88 48.39 -13.71
N SER A 519 -2.61 47.47 -13.10
CA SER A 519 -3.17 47.63 -11.76
C SER A 519 -2.26 47.00 -10.70
N VAL A 520 -2.31 47.53 -9.49
CA VAL A 520 -1.57 46.99 -8.35
C VAL A 520 -2.49 46.09 -7.52
N THR A 521 -2.08 44.86 -7.32
CA THR A 521 -2.71 43.91 -6.42
C THR A 521 -1.98 43.90 -5.08
N LYS A 522 -2.71 44.14 -3.99
CA LYS A 522 -2.18 43.99 -2.64
C LYS A 522 -2.35 42.54 -2.19
N VAL A 523 -1.25 41.91 -1.84
CA VAL A 523 -1.24 40.54 -1.34
C VAL A 523 -1.16 40.61 0.19
N THR A 524 -2.19 40.11 0.84
CA THR A 524 -2.28 40.00 2.30
C THR A 524 -1.24 39.00 2.84
N ALA A 525 -1.12 38.89 4.16
CA ALA A 525 -0.12 38.04 4.76
C ALA A 525 -0.32 36.56 4.34
N PHE A 526 0.69 35.96 3.75
CA PHE A 526 0.74 34.59 3.28
C PHE A 526 2.00 33.88 3.79
N ALA A 527 1.92 32.56 3.91
CA ALA A 527 3.01 31.70 4.37
C ALA A 527 3.97 31.35 3.22
N ARG A 528 5.16 30.86 3.56
CA ARG A 528 6.18 30.36 2.61
C ARG A 528 5.66 29.24 1.70
N THR A 529 4.73 28.42 2.18
CA THR A 529 4.07 27.37 1.43
C THR A 529 3.07 27.88 0.38
N GLY A 530 2.83 29.19 0.34
CA GLY A 530 1.77 29.80 -0.48
C GLY A 530 0.41 29.86 0.18
N GLU A 531 0.25 29.32 1.39
CA GLU A 531 -1.02 29.41 2.12
C GLU A 531 -1.40 30.87 2.38
N GLY A 532 -2.61 31.25 1.96
CA GLY A 532 -3.12 32.62 2.06
C GLY A 532 -2.86 33.46 0.81
N LEU A 533 -2.22 32.93 -0.23
CA LEU A 533 -2.11 33.62 -1.52
C LEU A 533 -3.47 33.63 -2.25
N PRO A 534 -3.83 34.75 -2.89
CA PRO A 534 -4.96 34.77 -3.80
C PRO A 534 -4.67 33.92 -5.05
N SER A 535 -5.71 33.37 -5.66
CA SER A 535 -5.61 32.68 -6.94
C SER A 535 -5.18 33.63 -8.06
N GLY A 536 -4.51 33.08 -9.08
CA GLY A 536 -4.10 33.85 -10.27
C GLY A 536 -2.77 34.59 -10.13
N LEU A 537 -1.91 34.20 -9.18
CA LEU A 537 -0.50 34.58 -9.12
C LEU A 537 0.36 33.45 -9.72
N PRO A 538 1.55 33.74 -10.27
CA PRO A 538 2.48 32.71 -10.71
C PRO A 538 2.84 31.73 -9.61
N ALA A 539 3.20 30.50 -9.98
CA ALA A 539 3.44 29.42 -9.04
C ALA A 539 4.63 29.67 -8.08
N ASP A 540 5.67 30.34 -8.57
CA ASP A 540 6.88 30.71 -7.82
C ASP A 540 6.75 31.98 -7.00
N PHE A 541 5.56 32.60 -6.96
CA PHE A 541 5.33 33.89 -6.32
C PHE A 541 5.75 33.92 -4.84
N ALA A 542 5.40 32.88 -4.09
CA ALA A 542 5.77 32.78 -2.69
C ALA A 542 7.29 32.70 -2.52
N GLU A 543 7.95 31.87 -3.30
CA GLU A 543 9.40 31.67 -3.28
C GLU A 543 10.11 33.00 -3.53
N VAL A 544 9.76 33.66 -4.62
CA VAL A 544 10.32 34.98 -4.96
C VAL A 544 10.16 35.98 -3.83
N VAL A 545 8.94 36.13 -3.26
CA VAL A 545 8.72 37.11 -2.19
C VAL A 545 9.50 36.77 -0.93
N PHE A 546 9.69 35.45 -0.63
CA PHE A 546 10.44 35.01 0.55
C PHE A 546 11.97 35.14 0.39
N GLU A 547 12.48 35.41 -0.80
CA GLU A 547 13.88 35.77 -1.04
C GLU A 547 14.14 37.28 -0.90
N LEU A 548 13.09 38.13 -1.05
CA LEU A 548 13.23 39.57 -0.98
C LEU A 548 13.56 40.05 0.44
N THR A 549 14.38 41.09 0.51
CA THR A 549 14.71 41.80 1.76
C THR A 549 14.47 43.30 1.60
N GLY A 550 13.96 43.92 2.65
CA GLY A 550 13.67 45.37 2.63
C GLY A 550 12.67 45.74 1.53
N ASP A 551 13.00 46.79 0.76
CA ASP A 551 12.17 47.29 -0.34
C ASP A 551 12.55 46.69 -1.71
N ALA A 552 13.25 45.56 -1.73
CA ALA A 552 13.69 44.92 -2.97
C ALA A 552 12.51 44.52 -3.85
N LEU A 553 12.75 44.58 -5.16
CA LEU A 553 11.84 44.09 -6.19
C LEU A 553 12.23 42.69 -6.60
N GLY A 554 11.25 41.92 -7.03
CA GLY A 554 11.43 40.60 -7.63
C GLY A 554 10.50 40.40 -8.82
N GLN A 555 10.85 39.45 -9.66
CA GLN A 555 9.97 38.97 -10.73
C GLN A 555 9.59 37.53 -10.47
N SER A 556 8.31 37.28 -10.60
CA SER A 556 7.73 35.92 -10.56
C SER A 556 7.02 35.71 -11.88
N ALA A 557 7.18 34.56 -12.53
CA ALA A 557 6.65 34.36 -13.86
C ALA A 557 6.19 32.92 -14.08
N ASP A 558 5.16 32.77 -14.90
CA ASP A 558 4.73 31.51 -15.49
C ASP A 558 4.41 31.72 -16.98
N ASP A 559 3.90 30.68 -17.64
CA ASP A 559 3.56 30.76 -19.07
C ASP A 559 2.45 31.80 -19.35
N ALA A 560 1.60 32.11 -18.38
CA ALA A 560 0.44 32.97 -18.55
C ALA A 560 0.74 34.43 -18.23
N GLN A 561 1.73 34.72 -17.37
CA GLN A 561 1.95 36.09 -16.88
C GLN A 561 3.32 36.31 -16.23
N VAL A 562 3.74 37.55 -16.18
CA VAL A 562 4.90 38.04 -15.43
C VAL A 562 4.40 39.00 -14.33
N ALA A 563 4.85 38.79 -13.11
CA ALA A 563 4.55 39.65 -11.97
C ALA A 563 5.80 40.43 -11.52
N VAL A 564 5.69 41.75 -11.42
CA VAL A 564 6.65 42.54 -10.65
C VAL A 564 6.15 42.65 -9.23
N VAL A 565 7.00 42.31 -8.27
CA VAL A 565 6.63 42.13 -6.87
C VAL A 565 7.50 43.03 -5.99
N GLN A 566 6.91 43.61 -4.95
CA GLN A 566 7.64 44.29 -3.89
C GLN A 566 7.16 43.79 -2.53
N LEU A 567 8.11 43.47 -1.65
CA LEU A 567 7.82 43.18 -0.26
C LEU A 567 7.28 44.41 0.45
N THR A 568 6.15 44.31 1.16
CA THR A 568 5.57 45.44 1.91
C THR A 568 5.63 45.26 3.42
N GLY A 569 5.97 44.07 3.87
CA GLY A 569 6.16 43.80 5.28
C GLY A 569 6.34 42.32 5.58
N VAL A 570 7.09 42.07 6.62
CA VAL A 570 7.27 40.76 7.23
C VAL A 570 6.41 40.71 8.48
N VAL A 571 5.63 39.66 8.61
CA VAL A 571 4.88 39.35 9.82
C VAL A 571 5.65 38.25 10.54
N PRO A 572 6.46 38.61 11.53
CA PRO A 572 7.25 37.61 12.23
C PRO A 572 6.35 36.63 12.95
N ALA A 573 6.80 35.39 13.02
CA ALA A 573 6.19 34.41 13.89
C ALA A 573 6.31 34.86 15.35
N ALA A 574 5.37 34.43 16.18
CA ALA A 574 5.35 34.66 17.61
C ALA A 574 5.39 33.32 18.37
N PRO A 575 6.57 32.66 18.45
CA PRO A 575 6.69 31.35 19.13
C PRO A 575 6.16 31.40 20.58
N GLU A 576 6.39 32.55 21.27
CA GLU A 576 5.95 32.76 22.64
C GLU A 576 4.42 32.80 22.82
N LYS A 577 3.66 32.99 21.74
CA LYS A 577 2.18 32.97 21.76
C LYS A 577 1.59 31.62 21.34
N ASN A 578 2.43 30.73 20.85
CA ASN A 578 2.02 29.42 20.31
C ASN A 578 2.89 28.30 20.89
N GLN A 579 3.08 28.29 22.20
CA GLN A 579 3.97 27.35 22.88
C GLN A 579 3.61 25.89 22.59
N GLU A 580 2.32 25.56 22.52
CA GLU A 580 1.84 24.22 22.19
C GLU A 580 2.34 23.73 20.81
N ALA A 581 2.29 24.58 19.79
CA ALA A 581 2.79 24.25 18.47
C ALA A 581 4.33 24.16 18.41
N VAL A 582 5.03 24.96 19.23
CA VAL A 582 6.50 24.89 19.36
C VAL A 582 6.88 23.60 20.07
N ASP A 583 6.16 23.20 21.11
CA ASP A 583 6.41 21.97 21.88
C ASP A 583 6.12 20.74 21.00
N ALA A 584 5.03 20.74 20.25
CA ALA A 584 4.74 19.65 19.29
C ALA A 584 5.85 19.53 18.21
N LEU A 585 6.36 20.65 17.70
CA LEU A 585 7.50 20.64 16.76
C LEU A 585 8.77 20.13 17.46
N ALA A 586 9.00 20.49 18.72
CA ALA A 586 10.14 19.98 19.50
C ALA A 586 10.07 18.47 19.69
N GLU A 587 8.90 17.93 20.01
CA GLU A 587 8.67 16.49 20.12
C GLU A 587 8.90 15.77 18.78
N GLN A 588 8.34 16.30 17.69
CA GLN A 588 8.56 15.74 16.34
C GLN A 588 10.06 15.68 16.01
N LEU A 589 10.76 16.81 16.11
CA LEU A 589 12.19 16.90 15.80
C LEU A 589 13.03 16.02 16.73
N THR A 590 12.66 15.94 18.00
CA THR A 590 13.34 15.06 18.95
C THR A 590 13.17 13.60 18.55
N GLY A 591 11.98 13.20 18.11
CA GLY A 591 11.73 11.85 17.58
C GLY A 591 12.55 11.54 16.31
N GLU A 592 12.70 12.52 15.40
CA GLU A 592 13.52 12.37 14.20
C GLU A 592 15.02 12.21 14.58
N VAL A 593 15.56 13.12 15.41
CA VAL A 593 16.95 13.05 15.87
C VAL A 593 17.21 11.79 16.70
N ALA A 594 16.22 11.32 17.48
CA ALA A 594 16.32 10.09 18.24
C ALA A 594 16.45 8.87 17.30
N ARG A 595 15.69 8.83 16.22
CA ARG A 595 15.79 7.77 15.21
C ARG A 595 17.17 7.76 14.56
N ASP A 596 17.63 8.93 14.08
CA ASP A 596 18.97 9.07 13.49
C ASP A 596 20.07 8.66 14.48
N ALA A 597 19.94 9.05 15.74
CA ALA A 597 20.91 8.67 16.78
C ALA A 597 20.93 7.16 17.02
N LEU A 598 19.79 6.50 16.99
CA LEU A 598 19.71 5.05 17.13
C LEU A 598 20.30 4.33 15.90
N GLU A 599 20.01 4.79 14.70
CA GLU A 599 20.59 4.26 13.45
C GLU A 599 22.12 4.40 13.45
N LEU A 600 22.63 5.56 13.85
CA LEU A 600 24.08 5.79 13.99
C LEU A 600 24.70 4.90 15.07
N PHE A 601 24.00 4.67 16.17
CA PHE A 601 24.45 3.75 17.21
C PHE A 601 24.56 2.31 16.67
N ILE A 602 23.51 1.83 15.99
CA ILE A 602 23.49 0.50 15.36
C ILE A 602 24.62 0.38 14.33
N ALA A 603 24.79 1.39 13.47
CA ALA A 603 25.89 1.41 12.49
C ALA A 603 27.27 1.39 13.16
N GLY A 604 27.42 2.10 14.28
CA GLY A 604 28.64 2.08 15.11
C GLY A 604 28.91 0.71 15.71
N LEU A 605 27.89 0.05 16.26
CA LEU A 605 27.99 -1.32 16.75
C LEU A 605 28.42 -2.27 15.65
N ARG A 606 27.80 -2.18 14.47
CA ARG A 606 28.13 -3.04 13.31
C ARG A 606 29.58 -2.87 12.82
N GLN A 607 30.15 -1.68 12.93
CA GLN A 607 31.56 -1.43 12.60
C GLN A 607 32.53 -1.91 13.67
N SER A 608 32.13 -1.92 14.94
CA SER A 608 33.01 -2.25 16.08
C SER A 608 32.95 -3.73 16.49
N ARG A 609 31.97 -4.48 15.97
CA ARG A 609 31.73 -5.89 16.29
C ARG A 609 32.07 -6.78 15.11
N ASP A 610 32.43 -8.03 15.41
CA ASP A 610 32.66 -9.05 14.37
C ASP A 610 31.32 -9.64 13.95
N VAL A 611 30.84 -9.26 12.74
CA VAL A 611 29.58 -9.70 12.18
C VAL A 611 29.82 -10.60 10.99
N SER A 612 29.36 -11.84 11.07
CA SER A 612 29.44 -12.82 10.00
C SER A 612 28.07 -13.35 9.64
N ILE A 613 27.75 -13.42 8.34
CA ILE A 613 26.46 -13.87 7.80
C ILE A 613 26.73 -14.88 6.69
N ASP A 614 26.31 -16.13 6.88
CA ASP A 614 26.32 -17.15 5.83
C ASP A 614 25.01 -17.09 5.02
N ARG A 615 24.96 -16.13 4.08
CA ARG A 615 23.79 -15.95 3.21
C ARG A 615 23.49 -17.19 2.38
N ALA A 616 24.49 -17.92 1.92
CA ALA A 616 24.29 -19.11 1.10
C ALA A 616 23.58 -20.23 1.87
N ALA A 617 23.96 -20.43 3.14
CA ALA A 617 23.29 -21.41 4.00
C ALA A 617 21.85 -21.01 4.33
N ILE A 618 21.58 -19.70 4.53
CA ILE A 618 20.23 -19.17 4.75
C ILE A 618 19.34 -19.39 3.52
N ASP A 619 19.81 -18.99 2.35
CA ASP A 619 19.08 -19.14 1.09
C ASP A 619 18.81 -20.61 0.76
N ALA A 620 19.80 -21.48 0.91
CA ALA A 620 19.65 -22.91 0.71
C ALA A 620 18.58 -23.51 1.62
N ARG A 621 18.46 -23.02 2.84
CA ARG A 621 17.47 -23.52 3.79
C ARG A 621 16.05 -23.03 3.51
N ILE A 622 15.90 -21.76 3.13
CA ILE A 622 14.58 -21.15 2.94
C ILE A 622 14.00 -21.46 1.55
N LYS A 623 14.85 -21.45 0.51
CA LYS A 623 14.44 -21.66 -0.89
C LYS A 623 14.40 -23.13 -1.32
N SER A 624 15.00 -24.06 -0.55
CA SER A 624 14.92 -25.49 -0.87
C SER A 624 13.48 -25.97 -0.66
N PRO A 625 12.89 -26.74 -1.61
CA PRO A 625 11.58 -27.33 -1.41
C PRO A 625 11.66 -28.28 -0.21
N HIS A 626 11.06 -27.89 0.90
CA HIS A 626 10.92 -28.75 2.06
C HIS A 626 9.98 -29.90 1.68
N ASN A 627 10.50 -31.11 1.71
CA ASN A 627 9.69 -32.29 1.86
C ASN A 627 8.99 -32.14 3.23
N ASP A 628 7.70 -31.78 3.20
CA ASP A 628 6.80 -31.77 4.37
C ASP A 628 6.62 -33.21 4.90
N TYR A 629 7.68 -33.74 5.52
CA TYR A 629 7.53 -34.90 6.41
C TYR A 629 7.27 -34.34 7.82
N ASN A 630 6.00 -34.17 8.11
CA ASN A 630 5.49 -34.00 9.47
C ASN A 630 5.54 -35.37 10.16
N PRO A 631 6.26 -35.59 11.30
CA PRO A 631 6.11 -36.78 12.12
C PRO A 631 4.84 -36.74 12.97
#